data_315c95b3f7f2881eb74d405383dbdcd3
#
_entry.id   315c95b3f7f2881eb74d405383dbdcd3
#
_cell.length_a   1.000
_cell.length_b   1.000
_cell.length_c   1.000
_cell.angle_alpha   90.00
_cell.angle_beta   90.00
_cell.angle_gamma   90.00
#
_symmetry.space_group_name_H-M   'P 1'
#
loop_
_entity.id
_entity.type
_entity.pdbx_description
1 polymer ?
#
loop_
_entity_poly.entity_id
_entity_poly.type
_entity_poly.pdbx_seq_one_letter_code
_entity_poly.pdbx_strand_id
1 'polypeptide(L)'
;MSSPRARIASLLIIIFFCVRGVDAHEGPPYPLFLDRQVDRYVVSVWTDPDVGTGLVFVILGGSAELPSDLRVQVGVQPVSGRLPEVFYTAQRESLQGQVQYRAEVQLDAEELWQVRVKLESAQGNAETVATVEATPPGYGRWDLLVYLMPFLAIGLLWSIAMIRKLKRR
;
A
#
# COMPACT_ATOMS: atom_id res chain seq x y z
N MET A 1 2.98 43.93 22.64
CA MET A 1 3.39 43.75 21.23
C MET A 1 4.40 42.60 21.17
N SER A 2 4.04 41.47 20.63
CA SER A 2 4.96 40.31 20.53
C SER A 2 6.01 40.58 19.45
N SER A 3 7.28 40.26 19.75
CA SER A 3 8.39 40.45 18.79
C SER A 3 8.17 39.59 17.53
N PRO A 4 8.63 40.03 16.37
CA PRO A 4 8.50 39.27 15.13
C PRO A 4 9.13 37.85 15.24
N ARG A 5 10.13 37.68 16.08
CA ARG A 5 10.75 36.38 16.39
C ARG A 5 9.80 35.44 17.12
N ALA A 6 8.98 35.94 18.05
CA ALA A 6 7.98 35.13 18.75
C ALA A 6 6.87 34.64 17.83
N ARG A 7 6.44 35.47 16.87
CA ARG A 7 5.41 35.10 15.87
C ARG A 7 5.91 34.01 14.92
N ILE A 8 7.16 34.09 14.47
CA ILE A 8 7.77 33.06 13.61
C ILE A 8 7.92 31.75 14.36
N ALA A 9 8.37 31.78 15.62
CA ALA A 9 8.49 30.57 16.44
C ALA A 9 7.10 29.93 16.70
N SER A 10 6.06 30.71 16.98
CA SER A 10 4.70 30.17 17.15
C SER A 10 4.15 29.56 15.85
N LEU A 11 4.42 30.16 14.70
CA LEU A 11 3.98 29.63 13.40
C LEU A 11 4.64 28.28 13.09
N LEU A 12 5.94 28.16 13.36
CA LEU A 12 6.69 26.89 13.19
C LEU A 12 6.19 25.80 14.12
N ILE A 13 5.84 26.12 15.37
CA ILE A 13 5.27 25.17 16.32
C ILE A 13 3.89 24.70 15.85
N ILE A 14 3.04 25.61 15.35
CA ILE A 14 1.72 25.25 14.83
C ILE A 14 1.84 24.33 13.62
N ILE A 15 2.74 24.60 12.69
CA ILE A 15 3.00 23.73 11.53
C ILE A 15 3.46 22.35 11.98
N PHE A 16 4.32 22.26 12.98
CA PHE A 16 4.82 20.99 13.52
C PHE A 16 3.72 20.16 14.21
N PHE A 17 2.75 20.80 14.86
CA PHE A 17 1.63 20.12 15.51
C PHE A 17 0.47 19.77 14.56
N CYS A 18 0.37 20.39 13.38
CA CYS A 18 -0.64 20.08 12.39
C CYS A 18 -0.32 18.84 11.54
N VAL A 19 0.90 18.31 11.59
CA VAL A 19 1.26 17.03 10.95
C VAL A 19 0.76 15.88 11.83
N ARG A 20 -0.56 15.72 11.91
CA ARG A 20 -1.15 14.46 12.38
C ARG A 20 -0.86 13.43 11.30
N GLY A 21 -0.38 12.26 11.74
CA GLY A 21 0.06 11.19 10.89
C GLY A 21 -0.89 10.96 9.71
N VAL A 22 -0.45 11.39 8.56
CA VAL A 22 -0.92 10.83 7.29
C VAL A 22 -0.12 9.53 7.21
N ASP A 23 -0.80 8.40 7.36
CA ASP A 23 -0.24 7.14 6.91
C ASP A 23 -0.02 7.33 5.41
N ALA A 24 1.21 7.61 5.04
CA ALA A 24 1.62 7.62 3.65
C ALA A 24 1.65 6.15 3.23
N HIS A 25 0.54 5.66 2.70
CA HIS A 25 0.49 4.40 1.99
C HIS A 25 1.51 4.45 0.87
N GLU A 26 2.34 3.46 0.80
CA GLU A 26 3.51 3.32 -0.06
C GLU A 26 3.15 2.98 -1.50
N GLY A 27 2.25 3.70 -2.07
CA GLY A 27 1.82 3.54 -3.44
C GLY A 27 0.46 2.86 -3.59
N PRO A 28 -0.20 3.02 -4.74
CA PRO A 28 -1.44 2.31 -5.02
C PRO A 28 -1.15 0.84 -5.33
N PRO A 29 -2.07 -0.09 -4.98
CA PRO A 29 -1.99 -1.47 -5.43
C PRO A 29 -1.80 -1.56 -6.94
N TYR A 30 -0.99 -2.50 -7.42
CA TYR A 30 -0.78 -2.73 -8.85
C TYR A 30 -1.28 -4.11 -9.30
N PRO A 31 -1.65 -4.28 -10.56
CA PRO A 31 -2.21 -5.54 -11.02
C PRO A 31 -1.14 -6.62 -11.18
N LEU A 32 -1.38 -7.80 -10.62
CA LEU A 32 -0.64 -9.01 -10.95
C LEU A 32 -1.07 -9.55 -12.30
N PHE A 33 -2.37 -9.53 -12.55
CA PHE A 33 -2.98 -9.81 -13.84
C PHE A 33 -4.41 -9.24 -13.88
N LEU A 34 -4.87 -9.01 -15.09
CA LEU A 34 -6.20 -8.47 -15.37
C LEU A 34 -6.98 -9.43 -16.27
N ASP A 35 -8.28 -9.52 -16.04
CA ASP A 35 -9.27 -10.19 -16.87
C ASP A 35 -8.88 -11.61 -17.33
N ARG A 36 -8.21 -12.35 -16.43
CA ARG A 36 -7.82 -13.73 -16.70
C ARG A 36 -9.04 -14.63 -16.55
N GLN A 37 -9.30 -15.45 -17.59
CA GLN A 37 -10.31 -16.49 -17.49
C GLN A 37 -9.80 -17.63 -16.59
N VAL A 38 -10.53 -17.89 -15.51
CA VAL A 38 -10.26 -18.96 -14.54
C VAL A 38 -11.54 -19.77 -14.38
N ASP A 39 -11.66 -20.87 -15.12
CA ASP A 39 -12.90 -21.62 -15.28
C ASP A 39 -14.04 -20.70 -15.76
N ARG A 40 -15.10 -20.56 -14.98
CA ARG A 40 -16.28 -19.73 -15.29
C ARG A 40 -16.12 -18.26 -14.89
N TYR A 41 -15.07 -17.92 -14.15
CA TYR A 41 -14.86 -16.59 -13.61
C TYR A 41 -13.85 -15.81 -14.47
N VAL A 42 -14.08 -14.51 -14.58
CA VAL A 42 -13.06 -13.56 -15.05
C VAL A 42 -12.45 -12.92 -13.81
N VAL A 43 -11.15 -13.11 -13.61
CA VAL A 43 -10.45 -12.75 -12.38
C VAL A 43 -9.38 -11.71 -12.67
N SER A 44 -9.42 -10.62 -11.94
CA SER A 44 -8.33 -9.64 -11.87
C SER A 44 -7.77 -9.63 -10.45
N VAL A 45 -6.45 -9.65 -10.32
CA VAL A 45 -5.78 -9.62 -9.02
C VAL A 45 -4.85 -8.42 -8.94
N TRP A 46 -5.03 -7.65 -7.88
CA TRP A 46 -4.19 -6.50 -7.55
C TRP A 46 -3.52 -6.77 -6.22
N THR A 47 -2.35 -6.23 -6.02
CA THR A 47 -1.60 -6.43 -4.78
C THR A 47 -0.81 -5.19 -4.38
N ASP A 48 -0.59 -5.09 -3.08
CA ASP A 48 0.37 -4.22 -2.44
C ASP A 48 1.25 -5.13 -1.57
N PRO A 49 2.36 -5.66 -2.13
CA PRO A 49 3.09 -6.77 -1.53
C PRO A 49 4.20 -6.30 -0.59
N ASP A 50 3.85 -5.50 0.40
CA ASP A 50 4.83 -5.02 1.39
C ASP A 50 5.31 -6.14 2.31
N VAL A 51 6.61 -6.15 2.59
CA VAL A 51 7.17 -6.99 3.65
C VAL A 51 6.55 -6.63 4.98
N GLY A 52 6.05 -7.62 5.69
CA GLY A 52 5.19 -7.48 6.85
C GLY A 52 3.77 -7.85 6.48
N THR A 53 2.88 -6.88 6.34
CA THR A 53 1.48 -7.10 5.97
C THR A 53 1.22 -6.59 4.56
N GLY A 54 1.15 -7.50 3.61
CA GLY A 54 0.76 -7.21 2.24
C GLY A 54 -0.75 -7.30 2.03
N LEU A 55 -1.24 -6.65 0.99
CA LEU A 55 -2.66 -6.66 0.60
C LEU A 55 -2.83 -7.34 -0.75
N VAL A 56 -3.86 -8.17 -0.85
CA VAL A 56 -4.28 -8.80 -2.12
C VAL A 56 -5.76 -8.53 -2.34
N PHE A 57 -6.09 -8.00 -3.50
CA PHE A 57 -7.45 -7.72 -3.93
C PHE A 57 -7.80 -8.62 -5.11
N VAL A 58 -8.86 -9.39 -4.98
CA VAL A 58 -9.39 -10.25 -6.03
C VAL A 58 -10.70 -9.65 -6.50
N ILE A 59 -10.74 -9.23 -7.77
CA ILE A 59 -11.90 -8.64 -8.40
C ILE A 59 -12.45 -9.67 -9.37
N LEU A 60 -13.73 -9.97 -9.24
CA LEU A 60 -14.42 -10.89 -10.10
C LEU A 60 -15.27 -10.12 -11.09
N GLY A 61 -14.91 -10.22 -12.36
CA GLY A 61 -15.64 -9.64 -13.48
C GLY A 61 -16.57 -10.63 -14.15
N GLY A 62 -17.30 -10.15 -15.13
CA GLY A 62 -18.24 -10.94 -15.92
C GLY A 62 -19.70 -10.54 -15.62
N SER A 63 -20.58 -10.91 -16.56
CA SER A 63 -22.01 -10.64 -16.46
C SER A 63 -22.77 -11.69 -15.64
N ALA A 64 -22.09 -12.74 -15.19
CA ALA A 64 -22.70 -13.79 -14.40
C ALA A 64 -22.88 -13.34 -12.95
N GLU A 65 -24.04 -13.64 -12.38
CA GLU A 65 -24.31 -13.40 -10.97
C GLU A 65 -23.38 -14.28 -10.12
N LEU A 66 -22.61 -13.66 -9.22
CA LEU A 66 -21.68 -14.39 -8.36
C LEU A 66 -22.46 -15.25 -7.34
N PRO A 67 -22.07 -16.53 -7.14
CA PRO A 67 -22.68 -17.36 -6.13
C PRO A 67 -22.65 -16.72 -4.74
N SER A 68 -23.74 -16.78 -4.02
CA SER A 68 -23.82 -16.21 -2.67
C SER A 68 -22.94 -16.94 -1.64
N ASP A 69 -22.60 -18.19 -1.92
CA ASP A 69 -21.73 -19.06 -1.15
C ASP A 69 -20.26 -19.01 -1.57
N LEU A 70 -19.91 -18.14 -2.53
CA LEU A 70 -18.54 -18.03 -3.03
C LEU A 70 -17.58 -17.63 -1.93
N ARG A 71 -16.58 -18.47 -1.70
CA ARG A 71 -15.45 -18.24 -0.81
C ARG A 71 -14.20 -18.01 -1.62
N VAL A 72 -13.46 -16.97 -1.26
CA VAL A 72 -12.19 -16.63 -1.89
C VAL A 72 -11.10 -16.77 -0.84
N GLN A 73 -10.05 -17.54 -1.18
CA GLN A 73 -8.86 -17.71 -0.35
C GLN A 73 -7.64 -17.31 -1.15
N VAL A 74 -6.70 -16.67 -0.47
CA VAL A 74 -5.40 -16.28 -1.02
C VAL A 74 -4.32 -17.07 -0.30
N GLY A 75 -3.62 -17.93 -1.03
CA GLY A 75 -2.45 -18.66 -0.55
C GLY A 75 -1.19 -17.90 -0.93
N VAL A 76 -0.25 -17.81 -0.01
CA VAL A 76 1.08 -17.25 -0.28
C VAL A 76 2.16 -18.23 0.15
N GLN A 77 3.19 -18.35 -0.69
CA GLN A 77 4.37 -19.17 -0.43
C GLN A 77 5.60 -18.54 -1.08
N PRO A 78 6.75 -18.51 -0.40
CA PRO A 78 8.00 -18.13 -1.05
C PRO A 78 8.31 -19.10 -2.20
N VAL A 79 8.70 -18.58 -3.36
CA VAL A 79 9.09 -19.42 -4.51
C VAL A 79 10.29 -20.30 -4.16
N SER A 80 11.14 -19.85 -3.24
CA SER A 80 12.25 -20.64 -2.68
C SER A 80 11.81 -21.91 -1.95
N GLY A 81 10.53 -22.01 -1.55
CA GLY A 81 9.99 -23.15 -0.81
C GLY A 81 10.45 -23.25 0.65
N ARG A 82 11.11 -22.22 1.18
CA ARG A 82 11.60 -22.21 2.58
C ARG A 82 10.50 -22.24 3.63
N LEU A 83 9.28 -21.79 3.27
CA LEU A 83 8.10 -21.84 4.13
C LEU A 83 6.97 -22.60 3.43
N PRO A 84 6.07 -23.24 4.20
CA PRO A 84 4.86 -23.83 3.64
C PRO A 84 3.90 -22.77 3.13
N GLU A 85 3.01 -23.17 2.22
CA GLU A 85 1.92 -22.31 1.75
C GLU A 85 0.94 -22.02 2.88
N VAL A 86 0.59 -20.75 3.07
CA VAL A 86 -0.37 -20.28 4.06
C VAL A 86 -1.56 -19.66 3.36
N PHE A 87 -2.78 -20.05 3.73
CA PHE A 87 -4.02 -19.53 3.15
C PHE A 87 -4.70 -18.52 4.07
N TYR A 88 -5.14 -17.42 3.48
CA TYR A 88 -5.91 -16.36 4.12
C TYR A 88 -7.27 -16.25 3.47
N THR A 89 -8.32 -16.18 4.28
CA THR A 89 -9.68 -15.98 3.77
C THR A 89 -9.87 -14.52 3.39
N ALA A 90 -10.22 -14.26 2.15
CA ALA A 90 -10.49 -12.92 1.67
C ALA A 90 -11.90 -12.45 2.09
N GLN A 91 -11.99 -11.23 2.56
CA GLN A 91 -13.24 -10.60 2.96
C GLN A 91 -13.91 -9.97 1.75
N ARG A 92 -15.21 -10.22 1.60
CA ARG A 92 -16.01 -9.61 0.53
C ARG A 92 -16.30 -8.16 0.85
N GLU A 93 -15.95 -7.26 -0.04
CA GLU A 93 -16.23 -5.84 0.03
C GLU A 93 -17.01 -5.38 -1.21
N SER A 94 -17.87 -4.39 -1.05
CA SER A 94 -18.57 -3.74 -2.16
C SER A 94 -18.13 -2.29 -2.22
N LEU A 95 -17.40 -1.92 -3.26
CA LEU A 95 -16.89 -0.58 -3.48
C LEU A 95 -17.49 -0.03 -4.79
N GLN A 96 -18.22 1.07 -4.72
CA GLN A 96 -18.81 1.73 -5.91
C GLN A 96 -19.61 0.78 -6.84
N GLY A 97 -20.26 -0.24 -6.26
CA GLY A 97 -21.05 -1.22 -7.02
C GLY A 97 -20.26 -2.38 -7.59
N GLN A 98 -18.94 -2.42 -7.40
CA GLN A 98 -18.09 -3.54 -7.78
C GLN A 98 -17.82 -4.42 -6.56
N VAL A 99 -17.92 -5.73 -6.75
CA VAL A 99 -17.58 -6.70 -5.70
C VAL A 99 -16.11 -7.06 -5.80
N GLN A 100 -15.38 -6.85 -4.71
CA GLN A 100 -14.00 -7.27 -4.55
C GLN A 100 -13.83 -8.12 -3.29
N TYR A 101 -12.78 -8.91 -3.25
CA TYR A 101 -12.38 -9.71 -2.10
C TYR A 101 -10.98 -9.26 -1.67
N ARG A 102 -10.84 -8.84 -0.41
CA ARG A 102 -9.60 -8.33 0.16
C ARG A 102 -9.03 -9.33 1.15
N ALA A 103 -7.76 -9.68 1.00
CA ALA A 103 -7.00 -10.48 1.94
C ALA A 103 -5.76 -9.72 2.44
N GLU A 104 -5.49 -9.81 3.74
CA GLU A 104 -4.24 -9.38 4.34
C GLU A 104 -3.35 -10.61 4.48
N VAL A 105 -2.16 -10.55 3.87
CA VAL A 105 -1.21 -11.67 3.81
C VAL A 105 0.09 -11.28 4.52
N GLN A 106 0.80 -12.26 5.09
CA GLN A 106 2.08 -12.01 5.74
C GLN A 106 3.22 -12.42 4.81
N LEU A 107 4.08 -11.45 4.48
CA LEU A 107 5.29 -11.64 3.67
C LEU A 107 6.49 -11.26 4.55
N ASP A 108 7.31 -12.23 4.95
CA ASP A 108 8.33 -12.02 5.98
C ASP A 108 9.68 -11.55 5.44
N ALA A 109 9.88 -11.56 4.12
CA ALA A 109 11.14 -11.15 3.49
C ALA A 109 10.94 -10.64 2.06
N GLU A 110 11.87 -9.79 1.63
CA GLU A 110 12.02 -9.36 0.23
C GLU A 110 12.49 -10.52 -0.63
N GLU A 111 11.55 -11.24 -1.22
CA GLU A 111 11.83 -12.30 -2.17
C GLU A 111 10.63 -12.50 -3.10
N LEU A 112 10.80 -13.43 -4.04
CA LEU A 112 9.70 -13.78 -4.94
C LEU A 112 8.70 -14.70 -4.22
N TRP A 113 7.44 -14.28 -4.20
CA TRP A 113 6.33 -15.00 -3.61
C TRP A 113 5.38 -15.51 -4.67
N GLN A 114 4.91 -16.72 -4.50
CA GLN A 114 3.80 -17.29 -5.24
C GLN A 114 2.50 -16.90 -4.54
N VAL A 115 1.58 -16.29 -5.28
CA VAL A 115 0.24 -15.94 -4.83
C VAL A 115 -0.75 -16.85 -5.55
N ARG A 116 -1.49 -17.65 -4.80
CA ARG A 116 -2.52 -18.56 -5.29
C ARG A 116 -3.89 -18.03 -4.88
N VAL A 117 -4.78 -17.85 -5.83
CA VAL A 117 -6.17 -17.49 -5.57
C VAL A 117 -7.04 -18.71 -5.77
N LYS A 118 -7.77 -19.12 -4.74
CA LYS A 118 -8.77 -20.19 -4.78
C LYS A 118 -10.17 -19.61 -4.69
N LEU A 119 -11.03 -20.07 -5.56
CA LEU A 119 -12.45 -19.74 -5.64
C LEU A 119 -13.23 -21.02 -5.37
N GLU A 120 -13.98 -21.07 -4.30
CA GLU A 120 -14.74 -22.27 -3.88
C GLU A 120 -16.23 -21.92 -3.76
N SER A 121 -17.08 -22.70 -4.41
CA SER A 121 -18.53 -22.58 -4.32
C SER A 121 -19.21 -23.93 -4.50
N ALA A 122 -20.49 -24.03 -4.20
CA ALA A 122 -21.30 -25.23 -4.50
C ALA A 122 -21.29 -25.60 -5.99
N GLN A 123 -20.98 -24.65 -6.88
CA GLN A 123 -20.93 -24.84 -8.32
C GLN A 123 -19.57 -25.32 -8.84
N GLY A 124 -18.57 -25.45 -7.99
CA GLY A 124 -17.22 -25.93 -8.30
C GLY A 124 -16.12 -25.04 -7.74
N ASN A 125 -14.88 -25.54 -7.91
CA ASN A 125 -13.68 -24.89 -7.43
C ASN A 125 -12.84 -24.46 -8.65
N ALA A 126 -12.22 -23.29 -8.54
CA ALA A 126 -11.28 -22.79 -9.53
C ALA A 126 -10.05 -22.20 -8.82
N GLU A 127 -8.89 -22.29 -9.44
CA GLU A 127 -7.69 -21.70 -8.89
C GLU A 127 -6.80 -21.07 -9.96
N THR A 128 -6.04 -20.08 -9.56
CA THR A 128 -5.02 -19.46 -10.42
C THR A 128 -3.82 -19.07 -9.56
N VAL A 129 -2.67 -18.97 -10.22
CA VAL A 129 -1.39 -18.67 -9.56
C VAL A 129 -0.69 -17.54 -10.31
N ALA A 130 -0.07 -16.66 -9.56
CA ALA A 130 0.84 -15.63 -10.04
C ALA A 130 2.04 -15.53 -9.11
N THR A 131 3.07 -14.80 -9.53
CA THR A 131 4.22 -14.49 -8.69
C THR A 131 4.35 -13.00 -8.51
N VAL A 132 4.83 -12.58 -7.36
CA VAL A 132 5.08 -11.18 -7.01
C VAL A 132 6.37 -11.09 -6.21
N GLU A 133 7.11 -10.02 -6.40
CA GLU A 133 8.25 -9.68 -5.57
C GLU A 133 7.77 -8.82 -4.41
N ALA A 134 8.06 -9.26 -3.18
CA ALA A 134 7.73 -8.45 -2.01
C ALA A 134 8.66 -7.26 -1.92
N THR A 135 8.07 -6.08 -1.69
CA THR A 135 8.78 -4.81 -1.60
C THR A 135 9.15 -4.50 -0.15
N PRO A 136 10.33 -3.87 0.09
CA PRO A 136 10.68 -3.46 1.43
C PRO A 136 9.65 -2.47 1.96
N PRO A 137 9.36 -2.50 3.26
CA PRO A 137 8.52 -1.49 3.85
C PRO A 137 9.22 -0.14 3.71
N GLY A 138 8.53 0.90 3.24
CA GLY A 138 9.06 2.24 3.19
C GLY A 138 9.39 2.78 4.58
N TYR A 139 10.06 3.92 4.63
CA TYR A 139 10.42 4.56 5.90
C TYR A 139 9.22 5.27 6.55
N GLY A 140 8.02 5.12 5.97
CA GLY A 140 6.77 5.69 6.46
C GLY A 140 6.88 7.22 6.66
N ARG A 141 6.51 7.71 7.86
CA ARG A 141 6.59 9.15 8.16
C ARG A 141 7.98 9.78 8.01
N TRP A 142 9.05 8.99 7.97
CA TRP A 142 10.40 9.48 7.78
C TRP A 142 10.70 9.84 6.33
N ASP A 143 9.99 9.27 5.37
CA ASP A 143 10.11 9.61 3.95
C ASP A 143 9.84 11.10 3.73
N LEU A 144 8.81 11.64 4.39
CA LEU A 144 8.50 13.05 4.33
C LEU A 144 9.68 13.93 4.79
N LEU A 145 10.39 13.52 5.85
CA LEU A 145 11.56 14.25 6.33
C LEU A 145 12.72 14.18 5.33
N VAL A 146 12.96 13.02 4.74
CA VAL A 146 13.99 12.84 3.71
C VAL A 146 13.70 13.72 2.49
N TYR A 147 12.47 13.73 2.01
CA TYR A 147 12.05 14.58 0.89
C TYR A 147 12.04 16.08 1.23
N LEU A 148 11.79 16.46 2.49
CA LEU A 148 11.82 17.85 2.94
C LEU A 148 13.23 18.39 3.18
N MET A 149 14.22 17.53 3.44
CA MET A 149 15.59 17.93 3.76
C MET A 149 16.20 18.94 2.76
N PRO A 150 16.14 18.74 1.44
CA PRO A 150 16.72 19.72 0.50
C PRO A 150 16.02 21.08 0.58
N PHE A 151 14.71 21.11 0.78
CA PHE A 151 13.96 22.37 0.92
C PHE A 151 14.30 23.10 2.22
N LEU A 152 14.46 22.35 3.32
CA LEU A 152 14.89 22.92 4.59
C LEU A 152 16.31 23.48 4.50
N ALA A 153 17.23 22.80 3.82
CA ALA A 153 18.59 23.27 3.60
C ALA A 153 18.62 24.56 2.77
N ILE A 154 17.86 24.63 1.69
CA ILE A 154 17.74 25.84 0.86
C ILE A 154 17.14 27.00 1.67
N GLY A 155 16.07 26.77 2.42
CA GLY A 155 15.43 27.75 3.29
C GLY A 155 16.39 28.29 4.35
N LEU A 156 17.17 27.41 4.97
CA LEU A 156 18.19 27.79 5.94
C LEU A 156 19.28 28.66 5.33
N LEU A 157 19.84 28.26 4.18
CA LEU A 157 20.88 29.03 3.48
C LEU A 157 20.37 30.42 3.07
N TRP A 158 19.13 30.48 2.55
CA TRP A 158 18.50 31.73 2.19
C TRP A 158 18.28 32.63 3.40
N SER A 159 17.82 32.09 4.53
CA SER A 159 17.65 32.82 5.79
C SER A 159 18.97 33.40 6.32
N ILE A 160 20.06 32.61 6.26
CA ILE A 160 21.40 33.07 6.64
C ILE A 160 21.86 34.22 5.72
N ALA A 161 21.65 34.10 4.41
CA ALA A 161 22.03 35.16 3.45
C ALA A 161 21.27 36.47 3.72
N MET A 162 19.96 36.40 3.99
CA MET A 162 19.14 37.56 4.34
C MET A 162 19.61 38.22 5.64
N ILE A 163 19.89 37.45 6.69
CA ILE A 163 20.39 38.00 7.95
C ILE A 163 21.75 38.71 7.76
N ARG A 164 22.64 38.09 6.98
CA ARG A 164 23.95 38.73 6.66
C ARG A 164 23.79 40.02 5.86
N LYS A 165 22.85 40.08 4.91
CA LYS A 165 22.55 41.29 4.13
C LYS A 165 21.98 42.42 5.02
N LEU A 166 21.10 42.07 5.98
CA LEU A 166 20.54 43.06 6.92
C LEU A 166 21.56 43.62 7.91
N LYS A 167 22.58 42.83 8.32
CA LYS A 167 23.64 43.30 9.20
C LYS A 167 24.70 44.19 8.51
N ARG A 168 24.73 44.17 7.18
CA ARG A 168 25.69 45.01 6.40
C ARG A 168 25.10 46.35 5.99
N ARG A 169 23.84 46.61 6.25
CA ARG A 169 23.19 47.92 6.12
C ARG A 169 23.08 48.61 7.47
#